data_11398d102659fcefe5883c78c3d1ac5c
#
_entry.id   11398d102659fcefe5883c78c3d1ac5c
#
_cell.length_a   1.000
_cell.length_b   1.000
_cell.length_c   1.000
_cell.angle_alpha   90.00
_cell.angle_beta   90.00
_cell.angle_gamma   90.00
#
_symmetry.space_group_name_H-M   'P 1'
#
loop_
_entity.id
_entity.type
_entity.pdbx_description
1 polymer ?
#
loop_
_entity_poly.entity_id
_entity_poly.type
_entity_poly.pdbx_seq_one_letter_code
_entity_poly.pdbx_strand_id
1 'polypeptide(L)'
;YARRLNEFDPEATGTEEWWQTCRRVVEGMFNMQKQHVFMLGLEWNDAKAQRTAKDAYDRLFNLKWTPPGRGLWMMGTKFVEERTAAGLFNCAFRSTRDLATKGGYLFAWMMDALMVGIGVGFDTEGAGTINIQEPQYTNDTLVIDDSREGWVDSVHTLLDGFFSGAKVPKFDYSAIRPEGALIHGFGGTSSGAGPLIELHESLSALFSEKSGELISSVDIVDTENLIG
;
A
#
# COMPACT_ATOMS: atom_id res chain seq x y z
N TYR A 1 -6.94 4.64 -17.88
CA TYR A 1 -5.64 5.08 -17.30
C TYR A 1 -5.53 6.60 -17.20
N ALA A 2 -6.45 7.34 -17.84
CA ALA A 2 -6.51 8.81 -17.74
C ALA A 2 -6.80 9.23 -16.27
N ARG A 3 -5.97 10.13 -15.75
CA ARG A 3 -6.13 10.70 -14.41
C ARG A 3 -7.07 11.89 -14.45
N ARG A 4 -7.65 12.24 -13.32
CA ARG A 4 -8.42 13.49 -13.21
C ARG A 4 -7.46 14.66 -13.21
N LEU A 5 -7.77 15.69 -14.00
CA LEU A 5 -6.89 16.87 -14.15
C LEU A 5 -6.73 17.64 -12.82
N ASN A 6 -7.75 17.63 -11.95
CA ASN A 6 -7.68 18.28 -10.65
C ASN A 6 -6.69 17.63 -9.65
N GLU A 7 -6.12 16.48 -9.98
CA GLU A 7 -5.01 15.89 -9.21
C GLU A 7 -3.69 16.67 -9.43
N PHE A 8 -3.57 17.38 -10.56
CA PHE A 8 -2.39 18.13 -10.96
C PHE A 8 -2.62 19.65 -10.87
N ASP A 9 -3.83 20.09 -11.20
CA ASP A 9 -4.29 21.47 -11.13
C ASP A 9 -5.68 21.50 -10.46
N PRO A 10 -5.81 22.06 -9.24
CA PRO A 10 -7.07 22.06 -8.50
C PRO A 10 -8.24 22.73 -9.22
N GLU A 11 -7.97 23.64 -10.14
CA GLU A 11 -9.00 24.35 -10.91
C GLU A 11 -9.38 23.63 -12.21
N ALA A 12 -8.60 22.63 -12.63
CA ALA A 12 -8.89 21.87 -13.84
C ALA A 12 -10.06 20.90 -13.64
N THR A 13 -10.84 20.74 -14.69
CA THR A 13 -11.97 19.79 -14.74
C THR A 13 -11.75 18.73 -15.81
N GLY A 14 -12.34 17.53 -15.58
CA GLY A 14 -12.25 16.41 -16.51
C GLY A 14 -11.09 15.47 -16.24
N THR A 15 -10.71 14.72 -17.26
CA THR A 15 -9.64 13.73 -17.23
C THR A 15 -8.60 14.03 -18.32
N GLU A 16 -7.41 13.45 -18.13
CA GLU A 16 -6.34 13.53 -19.13
C GLU A 16 -6.80 13.04 -20.50
N GLU A 17 -6.37 13.72 -21.55
CA GLU A 17 -6.35 13.18 -22.90
C GLU A 17 -5.13 12.26 -23.08
N TRP A 18 -5.13 11.44 -24.14
CA TRP A 18 -4.05 10.46 -24.38
C TRP A 18 -2.66 11.08 -24.43
N TRP A 19 -2.52 12.23 -25.08
CA TRP A 19 -1.23 12.92 -25.15
C TRP A 19 -0.73 13.40 -23.76
N GLN A 20 -1.65 13.78 -22.86
CA GLN A 20 -1.32 14.20 -21.49
C GLN A 20 -0.87 12.99 -20.66
N THR A 21 -1.58 11.87 -20.76
CA THR A 21 -1.16 10.60 -20.14
C THR A 21 0.25 10.20 -20.61
N CYS A 22 0.51 10.24 -21.93
CA CYS A 22 1.84 9.92 -22.47
C CYS A 22 2.92 10.85 -21.93
N ARG A 23 2.63 12.15 -21.87
CA ARG A 23 3.54 13.15 -21.35
C ARG A 23 3.86 12.91 -19.87
N ARG A 24 2.85 12.74 -19.03
CA ARG A 24 3.01 12.47 -17.61
C ARG A 24 3.86 11.22 -17.37
N VAL A 25 3.57 10.14 -18.08
CA VAL A 25 4.31 8.87 -17.93
C VAL A 25 5.78 9.05 -18.28
N VAL A 26 6.07 9.68 -19.41
CA VAL A 26 7.46 9.87 -19.86
C VAL A 26 8.20 10.85 -18.93
N GLU A 27 7.60 11.98 -18.59
CA GLU A 27 8.19 12.94 -17.65
C GLU A 27 8.46 12.30 -16.29
N GLY A 28 7.52 11.53 -15.74
CA GLY A 28 7.69 10.81 -14.48
C GLY A 28 8.85 9.82 -14.52
N MET A 29 8.98 9.01 -15.58
CA MET A 29 10.10 8.08 -15.76
C MET A 29 11.46 8.81 -15.74
N PHE A 30 11.58 9.89 -16.49
CA PHE A 30 12.85 10.61 -16.57
C PHE A 30 13.15 11.44 -15.32
N ASN A 31 12.12 11.98 -14.63
CA ASN A 31 12.29 12.63 -13.34
C ASN A 31 12.83 11.68 -12.28
N MET A 32 12.27 10.47 -12.17
CA MET A 32 12.78 9.45 -11.25
C MET A 32 14.23 9.06 -11.57
N GLN A 33 14.57 8.87 -12.84
CA GLN A 33 15.94 8.57 -13.25
C GLN A 33 16.89 9.74 -12.91
N LYS A 34 16.48 10.98 -13.15
CA LYS A 34 17.27 12.17 -12.86
C LYS A 34 17.55 12.30 -11.36
N GLN A 35 16.50 12.11 -10.54
CA GLN A 35 16.64 12.12 -9.08
C GLN A 35 17.60 11.03 -8.59
N HIS A 36 17.49 9.81 -9.13
CA HIS A 36 18.38 8.71 -8.77
C HIS A 36 19.84 9.00 -9.15
N VAL A 37 20.09 9.54 -10.34
CA VAL A 37 21.44 9.92 -10.77
C VAL A 37 22.04 10.99 -9.84
N PHE A 38 21.26 11.96 -9.42
CA PHE A 38 21.71 12.98 -8.45
C PHE A 38 21.97 12.41 -7.07
N MET A 39 21.14 11.48 -6.59
CA MET A 39 21.38 10.79 -5.31
C MET A 39 22.70 9.99 -5.31
N LEU A 40 23.11 9.49 -6.47
CA LEU A 40 24.39 8.80 -6.63
C LEU A 40 25.59 9.74 -6.84
N GLY A 41 25.37 11.07 -6.84
CA GLY A 41 26.42 12.07 -7.08
C GLY A 41 26.94 12.07 -8.54
N LEU A 42 26.16 11.54 -9.48
CA LEU A 42 26.52 11.47 -10.89
C LEU A 42 25.95 12.66 -11.69
N GLU A 43 26.59 12.95 -12.83
CA GLU A 43 26.14 14.00 -13.74
C GLU A 43 24.97 13.52 -14.61
N TRP A 44 23.96 14.38 -14.74
CA TRP A 44 22.84 14.15 -15.64
C TRP A 44 23.08 14.77 -17.00
N ASN A 45 22.93 13.98 -18.07
CA ASN A 45 23.07 14.46 -19.45
C ASN A 45 21.69 14.85 -20.02
N ASP A 46 21.34 16.13 -19.87
CA ASP A 46 20.05 16.68 -20.34
C ASP A 46 19.82 16.45 -21.84
N ALA A 47 20.82 16.64 -22.68
CA ALA A 47 20.65 16.50 -24.15
C ALA A 47 20.35 15.05 -24.56
N LYS A 48 20.99 14.08 -23.91
CA LYS A 48 20.69 12.65 -24.11
C LYS A 48 19.30 12.32 -23.59
N ALA A 49 18.98 12.76 -22.37
CA ALA A 49 17.69 12.51 -21.74
C ALA A 49 16.52 13.05 -22.59
N GLN A 50 16.62 14.30 -23.09
CA GLN A 50 15.60 14.92 -23.93
C GLN A 50 15.36 14.13 -25.23
N ARG A 51 16.42 13.70 -25.91
CA ARG A 51 16.28 12.88 -27.13
C ARG A 51 15.58 11.56 -26.84
N THR A 52 16.01 10.88 -25.76
CA THR A 52 15.44 9.56 -25.37
C THR A 52 13.98 9.72 -24.91
N ALA A 53 13.67 10.77 -24.15
CA ALA A 53 12.31 11.05 -23.71
C ALA A 53 11.38 11.33 -24.90
N LYS A 54 11.84 12.10 -25.89
CA LYS A 54 11.08 12.35 -27.11
C LYS A 54 10.80 11.06 -27.89
N ASP A 55 11.79 10.20 -28.09
CA ASP A 55 11.60 8.91 -28.77
C ASP A 55 10.64 8.01 -27.97
N ALA A 56 10.76 7.96 -26.63
CA ALA A 56 9.85 7.22 -25.78
C ALA A 56 8.41 7.74 -25.89
N TYR A 57 8.22 9.07 -25.89
CA TYR A 57 6.90 9.70 -26.06
C TYR A 57 6.31 9.36 -27.42
N ASP A 58 7.06 9.55 -28.51
CA ASP A 58 6.59 9.30 -29.87
C ASP A 58 6.17 7.82 -30.04
N ARG A 59 6.89 6.90 -29.46
CA ARG A 59 6.54 5.47 -29.49
C ARG A 59 5.31 5.15 -28.65
N LEU A 60 5.21 5.70 -27.44
CA LEU A 60 4.06 5.49 -26.55
C LEU A 60 2.80 6.11 -27.17
N PHE A 61 2.89 7.35 -27.65
CA PHE A 61 1.78 8.07 -28.28
C PHE A 61 1.21 7.32 -29.48
N ASN A 62 2.08 6.75 -30.31
CA ASN A 62 1.70 5.96 -31.49
C ASN A 62 1.44 4.47 -31.17
N LEU A 63 1.31 4.08 -29.90
CA LEU A 63 1.01 2.72 -29.43
C LEU A 63 2.00 1.65 -29.95
N LYS A 64 3.26 2.04 -30.22
CA LYS A 64 4.33 1.09 -30.62
C LYS A 64 4.85 0.28 -29.43
N TRP A 65 4.70 0.79 -28.25
CA TRP A 65 4.86 0.09 -26.97
C TRP A 65 4.02 0.78 -25.89
N THR A 66 3.72 0.07 -24.81
CA THR A 66 3.11 0.64 -23.61
C THR A 66 3.80 0.08 -22.38
N PRO A 67 3.96 0.86 -21.30
CA PRO A 67 4.30 0.26 -20.01
C PRO A 67 3.15 -0.62 -19.53
N PRO A 68 3.35 -1.46 -18.50
CA PRO A 68 2.26 -2.12 -17.80
C PRO A 68 1.16 -1.14 -17.37
N GLY A 69 -0.08 -1.61 -17.22
CA GLY A 69 -1.22 -0.77 -16.84
C GLY A 69 -0.95 0.13 -15.63
N ARG A 70 -0.22 -0.35 -14.62
CA ARG A 70 0.25 0.44 -13.48
C ARG A 70 1.14 1.60 -13.88
N GLY A 71 2.04 1.41 -14.83
CA GLY A 71 2.89 2.47 -15.35
C GLY A 71 2.07 3.56 -16.03
N LEU A 72 1.07 3.20 -16.84
CA LEU A 72 0.15 4.18 -17.44
C LEU A 72 -0.68 4.92 -16.39
N TRP A 73 -1.11 4.24 -15.35
CA TRP A 73 -1.97 4.82 -14.32
C TRP A 73 -1.22 5.67 -13.31
N MET A 74 -0.09 5.18 -12.78
CA MET A 74 0.57 5.74 -11.60
C MET A 74 1.84 6.55 -11.90
N MET A 75 2.55 6.27 -13.01
CA MET A 75 3.81 6.96 -13.29
C MET A 75 3.61 8.46 -13.47
N GLY A 76 4.45 9.27 -12.83
CA GLY A 76 4.39 10.73 -12.87
C GLY A 76 3.25 11.34 -12.04
N THR A 77 2.66 10.57 -11.14
CA THR A 77 1.72 11.10 -10.14
C THR A 77 2.46 11.53 -8.88
N LYS A 78 1.92 12.50 -8.17
CA LYS A 78 2.43 12.91 -6.84
C LYS A 78 2.50 11.74 -5.86
N PHE A 79 1.57 10.80 -5.95
CA PHE A 79 1.59 9.61 -5.12
C PHE A 79 2.89 8.81 -5.27
N VAL A 80 3.33 8.56 -6.51
CA VAL A 80 4.58 7.83 -6.80
C VAL A 80 5.80 8.65 -6.43
N GLU A 81 5.78 9.95 -6.70
CA GLU A 81 6.94 10.83 -6.49
C GLU A 81 7.16 11.19 -5.01
N GLU A 82 6.07 11.40 -4.25
CA GLU A 82 6.12 11.94 -2.88
C GLU A 82 5.85 10.87 -1.79
N ARG A 83 5.15 9.78 -2.13
CA ARG A 83 4.73 8.76 -1.15
C ARG A 83 5.47 7.45 -1.34
N THR A 84 5.19 6.73 -2.43
CA THR A 84 5.81 5.41 -2.66
C THR A 84 5.77 4.98 -4.12
N ALA A 85 6.92 4.52 -4.61
CA ALA A 85 7.01 3.86 -5.91
C ALA A 85 6.41 2.44 -5.90
N ALA A 86 6.00 1.91 -4.74
CA ALA A 86 5.36 0.59 -4.63
C ALA A 86 4.10 0.49 -5.50
N GLY A 87 3.34 1.58 -5.66
CA GLY A 87 2.19 1.63 -6.55
C GLY A 87 2.46 1.31 -8.04
N LEU A 88 3.72 1.25 -8.46
CA LEU A 88 4.11 0.83 -9.81
C LEU A 88 4.22 -0.70 -9.97
N PHE A 89 4.26 -1.46 -8.89
CA PHE A 89 4.33 -2.92 -8.92
C PHE A 89 2.93 -3.55 -8.98
N ASN A 90 2.79 -4.63 -9.76
CA ASN A 90 1.55 -5.38 -9.84
C ASN A 90 1.49 -6.52 -8.82
N CYS A 91 2.64 -7.13 -8.54
CA CYS A 91 2.73 -8.33 -7.72
C CYS A 91 3.91 -8.24 -6.75
N ALA A 92 3.73 -8.84 -5.58
CA ALA A 92 4.76 -9.05 -4.59
C ALA A 92 4.59 -10.43 -3.95
N PHE A 93 5.59 -10.83 -3.19
CA PHE A 93 5.55 -12.05 -2.39
C PHE A 93 6.11 -11.75 -1.00
N ARG A 94 5.45 -12.29 0.02
CA ARG A 94 5.91 -12.19 1.40
C ARG A 94 5.97 -13.57 2.04
N SER A 95 7.17 -13.96 2.51
CA SER A 95 7.31 -15.18 3.31
C SER A 95 6.93 -14.91 4.76
N THR A 96 6.21 -15.84 5.36
CA THR A 96 5.88 -15.84 6.80
C THR A 96 6.97 -16.50 7.66
N ARG A 97 8.07 -16.98 7.07
CA ARG A 97 9.18 -17.66 7.75
C ARG A 97 9.68 -16.91 8.99
N ASP A 98 9.74 -15.59 8.93
CA ASP A 98 10.25 -14.74 10.00
C ASP A 98 9.17 -14.33 11.03
N LEU A 99 8.02 -15.04 11.08
CA LEU A 99 6.90 -14.67 11.92
C LEU A 99 7.28 -14.56 13.40
N ALA A 100 8.11 -15.47 13.91
CA ALA A 100 8.59 -15.45 15.29
C ALA A 100 9.38 -14.17 15.67
N THR A 101 9.96 -13.49 14.70
CA THR A 101 10.78 -12.29 14.94
C THR A 101 10.12 -10.99 14.50
N LYS A 102 9.20 -11.06 13.54
CA LYS A 102 8.54 -9.90 12.94
C LYS A 102 7.08 -9.73 13.36
N GLY A 103 6.50 -10.74 14.00
CA GLY A 103 5.13 -10.68 14.52
C GLY A 103 4.11 -10.23 13.46
N GLY A 104 3.19 -9.39 13.90
CA GLY A 104 2.12 -8.82 13.06
C GLY A 104 2.58 -7.99 11.88
N TYR A 105 3.84 -7.53 11.89
CA TYR A 105 4.39 -6.74 10.78
C TYR A 105 4.27 -7.44 9.42
N LEU A 106 4.36 -8.78 9.37
CA LEU A 106 4.27 -9.51 8.10
C LEU A 106 2.91 -9.32 7.42
N PHE A 107 1.86 -9.41 8.20
CA PHE A 107 0.48 -9.24 7.76
C PHE A 107 0.14 -7.77 7.49
N ALA A 108 0.59 -6.87 8.37
CA ALA A 108 0.46 -5.44 8.18
C ALA A 108 1.15 -4.97 6.88
N TRP A 109 2.32 -5.52 6.55
CA TRP A 109 3.00 -5.26 5.29
C TRP A 109 2.18 -5.73 4.07
N MET A 110 1.50 -6.88 4.18
CA MET A 110 0.61 -7.33 3.10
C MET A 110 -0.54 -6.35 2.91
N MET A 111 -1.20 -5.93 3.99
CA MET A 111 -2.24 -4.90 3.94
C MET A 111 -1.73 -3.61 3.27
N ASP A 112 -0.55 -3.14 3.65
CA ASP A 112 0.10 -1.97 3.08
C ASP A 112 0.27 -2.09 1.56
N ALA A 113 0.73 -3.25 1.09
CA ALA A 113 0.90 -3.54 -0.33
C ALA A 113 -0.45 -3.62 -1.08
N LEU A 114 -1.45 -4.30 -0.50
CA LEU A 114 -2.79 -4.42 -1.08
C LEU A 114 -3.48 -3.06 -1.21
N MET A 115 -3.34 -2.18 -0.21
CA MET A 115 -3.92 -0.82 -0.24
C MET A 115 -3.37 0.06 -1.37
N VAL A 116 -2.17 -0.23 -1.89
CA VAL A 116 -1.66 0.40 -3.12
C VAL A 116 -1.87 -0.46 -4.36
N GLY A 117 -2.70 -1.51 -4.23
CA GLY A 117 -3.18 -2.36 -5.31
C GLY A 117 -2.18 -3.39 -5.81
N ILE A 118 -1.19 -3.78 -5.03
CA ILE A 118 -0.27 -4.87 -5.33
C ILE A 118 -0.95 -6.19 -4.95
N GLY A 119 -1.03 -7.16 -5.86
CA GLY A 119 -1.42 -8.53 -5.52
C GLY A 119 -0.27 -9.23 -4.79
N VAL A 120 -0.53 -9.73 -3.59
CA VAL A 120 0.50 -10.34 -2.75
C VAL A 120 0.30 -11.85 -2.66
N GLY A 121 1.32 -12.61 -3.06
CA GLY A 121 1.43 -14.03 -2.74
C GLY A 121 2.16 -14.22 -1.41
N PHE A 122 1.85 -15.27 -0.68
CA PHE A 122 2.48 -15.60 0.59
C PHE A 122 2.69 -17.10 0.75
N ASP A 123 3.45 -17.51 1.76
CA ASP A 123 3.59 -18.89 2.21
C ASP A 123 3.09 -19.06 3.65
N THR A 124 3.13 -20.27 4.15
CA THR A 124 2.77 -20.62 5.53
C THR A 124 3.96 -21.19 6.32
N GLU A 125 5.19 -20.83 5.96
CA GLU A 125 6.40 -21.33 6.62
C GLU A 125 6.51 -20.88 8.09
N GLY A 126 5.77 -19.83 8.48
CA GLY A 126 5.66 -19.38 9.87
C GLY A 126 4.79 -20.24 10.77
N ALA A 127 4.09 -21.26 10.24
CA ALA A 127 3.27 -22.15 11.05
C ALA A 127 4.09 -22.89 12.12
N GLY A 128 3.56 -22.95 13.34
CA GLY A 128 4.23 -23.61 14.47
C GLY A 128 5.38 -22.82 15.10
N THR A 129 5.64 -21.59 14.67
CA THR A 129 6.79 -20.81 15.17
C THR A 129 6.48 -19.90 16.34
N ILE A 130 5.21 -19.59 16.58
CA ILE A 130 4.74 -18.77 17.72
C ILE A 130 3.55 -19.41 18.41
N ASN A 131 3.44 -19.19 19.75
CA ASN A 131 2.21 -19.43 20.49
C ASN A 131 1.35 -18.18 20.44
N ILE A 132 0.07 -18.34 20.13
CA ILE A 132 -0.92 -17.27 20.17
C ILE A 132 -1.10 -16.86 21.63
N GLN A 133 -0.97 -15.57 21.93
CA GLN A 133 -1.06 -14.99 23.26
C GLN A 133 -2.43 -14.35 23.47
N GLU A 134 -2.82 -14.17 24.73
CA GLU A 134 -3.92 -13.27 25.08
C GLU A 134 -3.38 -11.82 25.12
N PRO A 135 -3.93 -10.87 24.35
CA PRO A 135 -3.47 -9.49 24.36
C PRO A 135 -3.65 -8.81 25.73
N GLN A 136 -2.72 -7.92 26.06
CA GLN A 136 -2.86 -7.06 27.24
C GLN A 136 -3.63 -5.80 26.89
N TYR A 137 -4.96 -5.84 26.96
CA TYR A 137 -5.79 -4.66 26.68
C TYR A 137 -5.57 -3.55 27.71
N THR A 138 -5.37 -2.33 27.23
CA THR A 138 -5.18 -1.13 28.06
C THR A 138 -6.36 -0.18 27.98
N ASN A 139 -6.38 0.83 28.87
CA ASN A 139 -7.36 1.90 28.81
C ASN A 139 -6.93 3.07 27.93
N ASP A 140 -5.71 3.01 27.40
CA ASP A 140 -5.21 4.01 26.45
C ASP A 140 -6.03 3.97 25.17
N THR A 141 -6.14 5.09 24.50
CA THR A 141 -6.84 5.20 23.22
C THR A 141 -5.85 5.52 22.12
N LEU A 142 -5.88 4.75 21.05
CA LEU A 142 -5.17 5.02 19.80
C LEU A 142 -6.19 5.54 18.78
N VAL A 143 -6.10 6.83 18.49
CA VAL A 143 -6.86 7.42 17.37
C VAL A 143 -6.20 6.99 16.08
N ILE A 144 -6.93 6.27 15.24
CA ILE A 144 -6.43 5.78 13.95
C ILE A 144 -6.46 6.94 12.97
N ASP A 145 -5.27 7.32 12.49
CA ASP A 145 -5.14 8.39 11.51
C ASP A 145 -5.85 8.04 10.19
N ASP A 146 -6.42 9.07 9.53
CA ASP A 146 -7.09 8.93 8.22
C ASP A 146 -6.08 8.79 7.08
N SER A 147 -5.24 7.78 7.20
CA SER A 147 -4.16 7.47 6.27
C SER A 147 -3.99 5.96 6.11
N ARG A 148 -3.35 5.56 5.02
CA ARG A 148 -2.97 4.16 4.79
C ARG A 148 -2.11 3.63 5.93
N GLU A 149 -1.14 4.42 6.34
CA GLU A 149 -0.21 4.11 7.41
C GLU A 149 -0.95 3.88 8.75
N GLY A 150 -1.92 4.75 9.09
CA GLY A 150 -2.73 4.61 10.32
C GLY A 150 -3.54 3.30 10.35
N TRP A 151 -4.11 2.90 9.23
CA TRP A 151 -4.83 1.63 9.12
C TRP A 151 -3.87 0.44 9.30
N VAL A 152 -2.74 0.45 8.60
CA VAL A 152 -1.72 -0.61 8.67
C VAL A 152 -1.14 -0.74 10.09
N ASP A 153 -0.84 0.38 10.73
CA ASP A 153 -0.30 0.40 12.10
C ASP A 153 -1.31 -0.12 13.13
N SER A 154 -2.61 0.12 12.92
CA SER A 154 -3.66 -0.41 13.81
C SER A 154 -3.76 -1.93 13.74
N VAL A 155 -3.71 -2.51 12.55
CA VAL A 155 -3.69 -3.97 12.33
C VAL A 155 -2.40 -4.59 12.90
N HIS A 156 -1.26 -3.95 12.67
CA HIS A 156 0.02 -4.36 13.26
C HIS A 156 -0.06 -4.41 14.79
N THR A 157 -0.56 -3.34 15.41
CA THR A 157 -0.71 -3.25 16.86
C THR A 157 -1.61 -4.34 17.44
N LEU A 158 -2.73 -4.62 16.76
CA LEU A 158 -3.65 -5.68 17.16
C LEU A 158 -2.99 -7.06 17.09
N LEU A 159 -2.36 -7.38 15.95
CA LEU A 159 -1.73 -8.68 15.72
C LEU A 159 -0.53 -8.92 16.64
N ASP A 160 0.28 -7.89 16.94
CA ASP A 160 1.36 -8.01 17.92
C ASP A 160 0.84 -8.32 19.33
N GLY A 161 -0.37 -7.86 19.67
CA GLY A 161 -1.05 -8.28 20.89
C GLY A 161 -1.19 -9.79 20.98
N PHE A 162 -1.65 -10.44 19.91
CA PHE A 162 -1.83 -11.88 19.84
C PHE A 162 -0.53 -12.66 19.62
N PHE A 163 0.47 -12.09 18.96
CA PHE A 163 1.69 -12.83 18.61
C PHE A 163 2.83 -12.67 19.60
N SER A 164 2.82 -11.62 20.41
CA SER A 164 3.86 -11.35 21.41
C SER A 164 3.33 -11.00 22.81
N GLY A 165 2.01 -10.97 23.00
CA GLY A 165 1.40 -10.50 24.24
C GLY A 165 1.60 -9.01 24.49
N ALA A 166 1.79 -8.23 23.41
CA ALA A 166 1.95 -6.78 23.51
C ALA A 166 0.68 -6.09 24.00
N LYS A 167 0.82 -4.85 24.44
CA LYS A 167 -0.31 -4.03 24.88
C LYS A 167 -1.13 -3.58 23.67
N VAL A 168 -2.44 -3.78 23.76
CA VAL A 168 -3.39 -3.34 22.73
C VAL A 168 -4.28 -2.23 23.32
N PRO A 169 -4.22 -1.01 22.78
CA PRO A 169 -5.09 0.09 23.19
C PRO A 169 -6.50 -0.08 22.64
N LYS A 170 -7.42 0.75 23.10
CA LYS A 170 -8.73 0.92 22.46
C LYS A 170 -8.55 1.70 21.15
N PHE A 171 -9.05 1.14 20.07
CA PHE A 171 -9.00 1.83 18.78
C PHE A 171 -10.14 2.85 18.66
N ASP A 172 -9.79 4.07 18.29
CA ASP A 172 -10.75 5.14 17.97
C ASP A 172 -10.70 5.42 16.46
N TYR A 173 -11.78 5.14 15.78
CA TYR A 173 -11.93 5.26 14.33
C TYR A 173 -12.53 6.60 13.89
N SER A 174 -12.77 7.53 14.85
CA SER A 174 -13.50 8.77 14.58
C SER A 174 -12.81 9.73 13.62
N ALA A 175 -11.50 9.63 13.48
CA ALA A 175 -10.72 10.45 12.54
C ALA A 175 -10.81 9.98 11.09
N ILE A 176 -11.25 8.74 10.85
CA ILE A 176 -11.34 8.18 9.49
C ILE A 176 -12.44 8.87 8.70
N ARG A 177 -12.15 9.32 7.48
CA ARG A 177 -13.09 9.97 6.58
C ARG A 177 -14.31 9.09 6.30
N PRO A 178 -15.49 9.69 6.11
CA PRO A 178 -16.71 8.93 5.84
C PRO A 178 -16.66 8.21 4.49
N GLU A 179 -17.52 7.20 4.35
CA GLU A 179 -17.77 6.52 3.09
C GLU A 179 -18.11 7.51 1.97
N GLY A 180 -17.59 7.26 0.77
CA GLY A 180 -17.80 8.09 -0.42
C GLY A 180 -16.89 9.32 -0.51
N ALA A 181 -16.15 9.69 0.55
CA ALA A 181 -15.18 10.76 0.48
C ALA A 181 -14.03 10.42 -0.49
N LEU A 182 -13.53 11.41 -1.24
CA LEU A 182 -12.47 11.20 -2.22
C LEU A 182 -11.12 10.87 -1.56
N ILE A 183 -10.44 9.88 -2.11
CA ILE A 183 -9.05 9.58 -1.75
C ILE A 183 -8.13 10.38 -2.67
N HIS A 184 -7.50 11.41 -2.11
CA HIS A 184 -6.59 12.26 -2.86
C HIS A 184 -5.27 11.54 -3.18
N GLY A 185 -4.78 11.72 -4.41
CA GLY A 185 -3.49 11.20 -4.86
C GLY A 185 -3.54 9.78 -5.42
N PHE A 186 -4.11 8.81 -4.71
CA PHE A 186 -4.28 7.45 -5.23
C PHE A 186 -5.47 7.36 -6.18
N GLY A 187 -6.58 8.01 -5.82
CA GLY A 187 -7.85 7.99 -6.55
C GLY A 187 -8.84 7.00 -5.94
N GLY A 188 -10.11 7.15 -6.31
CA GLY A 188 -11.22 6.37 -5.76
C GLY A 188 -11.89 7.07 -4.58
N THR A 189 -12.76 6.33 -3.89
CA THR A 189 -13.55 6.81 -2.74
C THR A 189 -13.31 5.94 -1.52
N SER A 190 -13.38 6.54 -0.35
CA SER A 190 -13.28 5.86 0.94
C SER A 190 -14.44 4.91 1.16
N SER A 191 -14.18 3.78 1.79
CA SER A 191 -15.18 2.86 2.33
C SER A 191 -15.69 3.26 3.73
N GLY A 192 -15.15 4.33 4.32
CA GLY A 192 -15.38 4.66 5.72
C GLY A 192 -14.61 3.73 6.67
N ALA A 193 -14.91 3.83 7.96
CA ALA A 193 -14.26 3.03 9.01
C ALA A 193 -14.79 1.58 9.09
N GLY A 194 -15.97 1.30 8.52
CA GLY A 194 -16.65 0.00 8.67
C GLY A 194 -15.78 -1.22 8.39
N PRO A 195 -15.12 -1.32 7.22
CA PRO A 195 -14.29 -2.48 6.88
C PRO A 195 -13.11 -2.69 7.85
N LEU A 196 -12.50 -1.62 8.37
CA LEU A 196 -11.41 -1.75 9.33
C LEU A 196 -11.91 -2.24 10.69
N ILE A 197 -13.08 -1.78 11.12
CA ILE A 197 -13.72 -2.26 12.36
C ILE A 197 -14.01 -3.76 12.24
N GLU A 198 -14.62 -4.17 11.14
CA GLU A 198 -14.94 -5.58 10.87
C GLU A 198 -13.67 -6.44 10.81
N LEU A 199 -12.59 -5.95 10.21
CA LEU A 199 -11.30 -6.63 10.17
C LEU A 199 -10.73 -6.83 11.59
N HIS A 200 -10.72 -5.77 12.43
CA HIS A 200 -10.23 -5.87 13.80
C HIS A 200 -11.05 -6.84 14.63
N GLU A 201 -12.38 -6.83 14.50
CA GLU A 201 -13.27 -7.76 15.18
C GLU A 201 -13.02 -9.21 14.73
N SER A 202 -12.89 -9.43 13.42
CA SER A 202 -12.67 -10.76 12.85
C SER A 202 -11.31 -11.34 13.24
N LEU A 203 -10.25 -10.54 13.20
CA LEU A 203 -8.92 -10.96 13.65
C LEU A 203 -8.90 -11.26 15.16
N SER A 204 -9.57 -10.42 15.96
CA SER A 204 -9.69 -10.65 17.40
C SER A 204 -10.44 -11.94 17.70
N ALA A 205 -11.55 -12.22 17.03
CA ALA A 205 -12.31 -13.45 17.18
C ALA A 205 -11.47 -14.67 16.79
N LEU A 206 -10.80 -14.63 15.62
CA LEU A 206 -9.95 -15.71 15.13
C LEU A 206 -8.89 -16.14 16.16
N PHE A 207 -8.17 -15.17 16.74
CA PHE A 207 -7.05 -15.49 17.61
C PHE A 207 -7.43 -15.67 19.09
N SER A 208 -8.50 -15.05 19.59
CA SER A 208 -8.97 -15.26 20.96
C SER A 208 -9.41 -16.69 21.21
N GLU A 209 -10.04 -17.34 20.21
CA GLU A 209 -10.44 -18.74 20.30
C GLU A 209 -9.26 -19.72 20.36
N LYS A 210 -8.06 -19.27 19.95
CA LYS A 210 -6.83 -20.07 19.80
C LYS A 210 -5.72 -19.68 20.78
N SER A 211 -6.06 -18.89 21.79
CA SER A 211 -5.07 -18.47 22.80
C SER A 211 -4.38 -19.68 23.48
N GLY A 212 -3.06 -19.66 23.49
CA GLY A 212 -2.21 -20.76 24.01
C GLY A 212 -1.86 -21.82 22.97
N GLU A 213 -2.45 -21.83 21.80
CA GLU A 213 -2.12 -22.76 20.71
C GLU A 213 -0.97 -22.23 19.84
N LEU A 214 -0.27 -23.14 19.16
CA LEU A 214 0.66 -22.78 18.10
C LEU A 214 -0.10 -22.31 16.86
N ILE A 215 0.32 -21.20 16.27
CA ILE A 215 -0.25 -20.72 15.00
C ILE A 215 -0.14 -21.81 13.92
N SER A 216 -1.25 -22.12 13.25
CA SER A 216 -1.29 -23.11 12.17
C SER A 216 -1.17 -22.46 10.79
N SER A 217 -0.97 -23.28 9.76
CA SER A 217 -1.03 -22.84 8.36
C SER A 217 -2.40 -22.28 8.00
N VAL A 218 -3.47 -22.81 8.59
CA VAL A 218 -4.84 -22.32 8.36
C VAL A 218 -5.00 -20.93 8.94
N ASP A 219 -4.50 -20.69 10.16
CA ASP A 219 -4.59 -19.36 10.80
C ASP A 219 -3.86 -18.29 9.99
N ILE A 220 -2.70 -18.62 9.41
CA ILE A 220 -1.98 -17.73 8.51
C ILE A 220 -2.83 -17.41 7.28
N VAL A 221 -3.39 -18.42 6.61
CA VAL A 221 -4.22 -18.23 5.42
C VAL A 221 -5.48 -17.45 5.74
N ASP A 222 -6.15 -17.74 6.85
CA ASP A 222 -7.37 -17.01 7.26
C ASP A 222 -7.07 -15.56 7.59
N THR A 223 -5.95 -15.27 8.26
CA THR A 223 -5.49 -13.90 8.51
C THR A 223 -5.25 -13.13 7.22
N GLU A 224 -4.54 -13.74 6.26
CA GLU A 224 -4.26 -13.11 4.97
C GLU A 224 -5.54 -12.90 4.15
N ASN A 225 -6.51 -13.83 4.21
CA ASN A 225 -7.80 -13.69 3.54
C ASN A 225 -8.71 -12.63 4.18
N LEU A 226 -8.65 -12.44 5.51
CA LEU A 226 -9.40 -11.38 6.18
C LEU A 226 -8.87 -9.98 5.81
N ILE A 227 -7.56 -9.87 5.58
CA ILE A 227 -6.90 -8.62 5.19
C ILE A 227 -7.17 -8.28 3.71
N GLY A 228 -7.27 -9.29 2.82
CA GLY A 228 -7.45 -9.14 1.37
C GLY A 228 -8.89 -8.91 0.97
#